data_c4840d55765e0dfe463e4abf3024bca1
#
_entry.id   c4840d55765e0dfe463e4abf3024bca1
#
_cell.length_a   1.000
_cell.length_b   1.000
_cell.length_c   1.000
_cell.angle_alpha   90.00
_cell.angle_beta   90.00
_cell.angle_gamma   90.00
#
_symmetry.space_group_name_H-M   'P 1'
#
loop_
_entity.id
_entity.type
_entity.pdbx_description
1 polymer ?
#
loop_
_entity_poly.entity_id
_entity_poly.type
_entity_poly.pdbx_seq_one_letter_code
_entity_poly.pdbx_strand_id
1 'polypeptide(L)'
;VRLRQKIIKRRDIMEKNVLLIDDEASLRRSVSIGLMQKGYQTEPCENGMKGLNTLETFRRKHIPLSCAVVDIRLPDIDGLKLLKVIKFNYPQLPVIIITGHGSEAIAEEAKAADAYLEKPFDMDELARILDELEPKAAGTAEEAPREGTEKKGSVSMYAMVSIDNNAHLLEAYRKLYFHENVLYCDAVRGNYDLVLLLQAPTFDEINELVEKEIKAIRGVAEVSLLPVGTPMFGDNVVNIIGSVDKALGRDEGESEASQTARQRISSYVMLEVEKEKMEAIYPTLYFNNQVVNCDYTEGRFNVVLLMRGTSFAEIEQTVRNSFKTLDGVLRIKEYPIITLFEA
;
A
#
# COMPACT_ATOMS: atom_id res chain seq x y z
N VAL A 1 3.44 56.40 1.22
CA VAL A 1 3.04 55.79 2.51
C VAL A 1 1.75 54.97 2.35
N ARG A 2 0.70 55.51 1.68
CA ARG A 2 -0.60 54.77 1.50
C ARG A 2 -0.54 53.57 0.57
N LEU A 3 0.38 53.51 -0.41
CA LEU A 3 0.55 52.31 -1.26
C LEU A 3 1.28 51.14 -0.54
N ARG A 4 2.23 51.44 0.33
CA ARG A 4 2.90 50.41 1.14
C ARG A 4 1.98 49.74 2.16
N GLN A 5 1.04 50.48 2.74
CA GLN A 5 0.04 49.89 3.66
C GLN A 5 -1.01 49.02 2.95
N LYS A 6 -1.31 49.26 1.65
CA LYS A 6 -2.22 48.40 0.87
C LYS A 6 -1.56 47.12 0.39
N ILE A 7 -0.22 47.09 0.24
CA ILE A 7 0.55 45.90 -0.12
C ILE A 7 0.76 45.00 1.12
N ILE A 8 0.92 45.57 2.31
CA ILE A 8 1.04 44.83 3.55
C ILE A 8 -0.27 44.12 3.93
N LYS A 9 -1.45 44.76 3.68
CA LYS A 9 -2.76 44.12 3.92
C LYS A 9 -3.12 43.02 2.92
N ARG A 10 -2.42 42.86 1.81
CA ARG A 10 -2.60 41.74 0.86
C ARG A 10 -1.66 40.53 1.12
N ARG A 11 -0.70 40.67 2.05
CA ARG A 11 0.25 39.62 2.43
C ARG A 11 -0.20 38.78 3.64
N ASP A 12 -1.24 39.20 4.37
CA ASP A 12 -1.70 38.52 5.58
C ASP A 12 -2.98 37.70 5.41
N ILE A 13 -3.46 37.51 4.19
CA ILE A 13 -4.46 36.48 3.91
C ILE A 13 -3.66 35.27 3.42
N MET A 14 -3.04 34.55 4.34
CA MET A 14 -2.62 33.18 4.05
C MET A 14 -3.89 32.40 3.75
N GLU A 15 -4.01 31.96 2.49
CA GLU A 15 -5.08 31.06 2.11
C GLU A 15 -4.98 29.82 2.99
N LYS A 16 -5.95 29.66 3.90
CA LYS A 16 -6.01 28.50 4.81
C LYS A 16 -6.52 27.30 4.02
N ASN A 17 -5.63 26.58 3.34
CA ASN A 17 -5.98 25.39 2.58
C ASN A 17 -6.03 24.16 3.50
N VAL A 18 -7.10 23.39 3.39
CA VAL A 18 -7.31 22.13 4.12
C VAL A 18 -7.50 21.01 3.11
N LEU A 19 -6.69 19.98 3.19
CA LEU A 19 -6.88 18.75 2.45
C LEU A 19 -7.90 17.87 3.19
N LEU A 20 -9.01 17.51 2.53
CA LEU A 20 -10.07 16.69 3.10
C LEU A 20 -10.13 15.35 2.38
N ILE A 21 -9.80 14.26 3.07
CA ILE A 21 -9.77 12.90 2.53
C ILE A 21 -10.83 12.05 3.23
N ASP A 22 -11.88 11.69 2.50
CA ASP A 22 -13.03 10.94 2.99
C ASP A 22 -13.74 10.32 1.77
N ASP A 23 -14.27 9.11 1.84
CA ASP A 23 -14.93 8.44 0.71
C ASP A 23 -16.40 8.85 0.57
N GLU A 24 -17.01 9.43 1.61
CA GLU A 24 -18.39 9.85 1.63
C GLU A 24 -18.58 11.22 0.96
N ALA A 25 -19.14 11.23 -0.26
CA ALA A 25 -19.33 12.45 -1.05
C ALA A 25 -20.20 13.52 -0.36
N SER A 26 -21.21 13.09 0.41
CA SER A 26 -22.09 13.99 1.18
C SER A 26 -21.31 14.71 2.28
N LEU A 27 -20.46 13.98 3.01
CA LEU A 27 -19.65 14.55 4.08
C LEU A 27 -18.60 15.51 3.51
N ARG A 28 -17.87 15.10 2.47
CA ARG A 28 -16.91 16.00 1.79
C ARG A 28 -17.57 17.33 1.38
N ARG A 29 -18.78 17.24 0.79
CA ARG A 29 -19.51 18.45 0.37
C ARG A 29 -19.91 19.33 1.56
N SER A 30 -20.47 18.73 2.61
CA SER A 30 -20.91 19.46 3.81
C SER A 30 -19.75 20.13 4.52
N VAL A 31 -18.64 19.40 4.71
CA VAL A 31 -17.42 19.91 5.34
C VAL A 31 -16.81 21.03 4.50
N SER A 32 -16.72 20.87 3.17
CA SER A 32 -16.18 21.91 2.28
C SER A 32 -16.99 23.20 2.35
N ILE A 33 -18.33 23.11 2.35
CA ILE A 33 -19.20 24.29 2.47
C ILE A 33 -19.04 24.94 3.85
N GLY A 34 -19.05 24.14 4.92
CA GLY A 34 -18.92 24.64 6.29
C GLY A 34 -17.57 25.34 6.53
N LEU A 35 -16.48 24.75 6.08
CA LEU A 35 -15.14 25.32 6.20
C LEU A 35 -14.96 26.59 5.31
N MET A 36 -15.56 26.61 4.13
CA MET A 36 -15.56 27.82 3.28
C MET A 36 -16.23 29.01 3.97
N GLN A 37 -17.33 28.77 4.71
CA GLN A 37 -18.01 29.83 5.49
C GLN A 37 -17.14 30.35 6.64
N LYS A 38 -16.16 29.54 7.10
CA LYS A 38 -15.19 29.88 8.14
C LYS A 38 -13.88 30.47 7.57
N GLY A 39 -13.81 30.65 6.25
CA GLY A 39 -12.64 31.27 5.59
C GLY A 39 -11.54 30.29 5.20
N TYR A 40 -11.78 28.98 5.24
CA TYR A 40 -10.89 27.93 4.74
C TYR A 40 -11.20 27.58 3.29
N GLN A 41 -10.18 27.26 2.53
CA GLN A 41 -10.34 26.58 1.25
C GLN A 41 -10.11 25.08 1.45
N THR A 42 -10.93 24.25 0.84
CA THR A 42 -10.81 22.79 0.97
C THR A 42 -10.48 22.16 -0.37
N GLU A 43 -9.56 21.21 -0.37
CA GLU A 43 -9.29 20.31 -1.50
C GLU A 43 -9.86 18.92 -1.15
N PRO A 44 -11.04 18.56 -1.68
CA PRO A 44 -11.69 17.29 -1.35
C PRO A 44 -11.12 16.14 -2.17
N CYS A 45 -10.74 15.07 -1.50
CA CYS A 45 -10.24 13.83 -2.08
C CYS A 45 -11.12 12.65 -1.64
N GLU A 46 -11.48 11.79 -2.60
CA GLU A 46 -12.40 10.68 -2.38
C GLU A 46 -11.73 9.39 -1.88
N ASN A 47 -10.38 9.38 -1.85
CA ASN A 47 -9.59 8.25 -1.40
C ASN A 47 -8.17 8.71 -1.02
N GLY A 48 -7.41 7.81 -0.38
CA GLY A 48 -6.09 8.13 0.14
C GLY A 48 -5.06 8.41 -0.95
N MET A 49 -5.09 7.68 -2.06
CA MET A 49 -4.17 7.91 -3.19
C MET A 49 -4.36 9.28 -3.83
N LYS A 50 -5.61 9.72 -4.00
CA LYS A 50 -5.89 11.07 -4.47
C LYS A 50 -5.37 12.12 -3.49
N GLY A 51 -5.51 11.86 -2.18
CA GLY A 51 -4.95 12.69 -1.12
C GLY A 51 -3.43 12.83 -1.22
N LEU A 52 -2.69 11.72 -1.36
CA LEU A 52 -1.24 11.73 -1.52
C LEU A 52 -0.79 12.44 -2.79
N ASN A 53 -1.46 12.21 -3.92
CA ASN A 53 -1.19 12.91 -5.19
C ASN A 53 -1.41 14.43 -5.05
N THR A 54 -2.44 14.83 -4.32
CA THR A 54 -2.75 16.23 -4.05
C THR A 54 -1.68 16.88 -3.16
N LEU A 55 -1.24 16.19 -2.09
CA LEU A 55 -0.13 16.64 -1.24
C LEU A 55 1.14 16.88 -2.05
N GLU A 56 1.52 15.94 -2.90
CA GLU A 56 2.69 16.07 -3.77
C GLU A 56 2.55 17.22 -4.76
N THR A 57 1.34 17.42 -5.30
CA THR A 57 1.04 18.54 -6.19
C THR A 57 1.18 19.87 -5.47
N PHE A 58 0.65 19.98 -4.23
CA PHE A 58 0.75 21.19 -3.41
C PHE A 58 2.20 21.50 -3.06
N ARG A 59 2.98 20.46 -2.69
CA ARG A 59 4.41 20.60 -2.44
C ARG A 59 5.16 21.15 -3.66
N ARG A 60 4.95 20.54 -4.84
CA ARG A 60 5.64 20.99 -6.08
C ARG A 60 5.24 22.39 -6.54
N LYS A 61 3.98 22.78 -6.32
CA LYS A 61 3.48 24.09 -6.66
C LYS A 61 3.72 25.14 -5.57
N HIS A 62 4.35 24.76 -4.45
CA HIS A 62 4.54 25.61 -3.27
C HIS A 62 3.23 26.23 -2.75
N ILE A 63 2.12 25.49 -2.84
CA ILE A 63 0.84 25.89 -2.28
C ILE A 63 0.85 25.56 -0.79
N PRO A 64 0.69 26.54 0.11
CA PRO A 64 0.68 26.28 1.54
C PRO A 64 -0.55 25.44 1.93
N LEU A 65 -0.35 24.45 2.77
CA LEU A 65 -1.40 23.61 3.32
C LEU A 65 -1.39 23.76 4.85
N SER A 66 -2.56 24.10 5.41
CA SER A 66 -2.71 24.35 6.83
C SER A 66 -2.93 23.06 7.63
N CYS A 67 -3.65 22.10 7.07
CA CYS A 67 -3.99 20.85 7.73
C CYS A 67 -4.47 19.80 6.72
N ALA A 68 -4.31 18.51 7.06
CA ALA A 68 -4.99 17.40 6.42
C ALA A 68 -6.04 16.81 7.38
N VAL A 69 -7.26 16.62 6.89
CA VAL A 69 -8.37 15.95 7.59
C VAL A 69 -8.60 14.62 6.91
N VAL A 70 -8.47 13.52 7.62
CA VAL A 70 -8.40 12.16 7.06
C VAL A 70 -9.38 11.23 7.74
N ASP A 71 -10.26 10.60 6.96
CA ASP A 71 -11.08 9.49 7.45
C ASP A 71 -10.22 8.21 7.63
N ILE A 72 -10.52 7.44 8.66
CA ILE A 72 -9.87 6.15 8.90
C ILE A 72 -10.30 5.14 7.82
N ARG A 73 -11.57 5.13 7.45
CA ARG A 73 -12.12 4.13 6.52
C ARG A 73 -12.11 4.66 5.09
N LEU A 74 -11.01 4.42 4.38
CA LEU A 74 -10.88 4.75 2.96
C LEU A 74 -10.88 3.45 2.12
N PRO A 75 -11.33 3.51 0.85
CA PRO A 75 -11.49 2.33 0.01
C PRO A 75 -10.16 1.70 -0.44
N ASP A 76 -9.08 2.46 -0.45
CA ASP A 76 -7.78 2.11 -1.04
C ASP A 76 -6.66 1.94 -0.01
N ILE A 77 -6.56 2.83 0.96
CA ILE A 77 -5.55 2.80 2.02
C ILE A 77 -6.20 3.14 3.36
N ASP A 78 -5.89 2.36 4.40
CA ASP A 78 -6.32 2.66 5.76
C ASP A 78 -5.81 4.05 6.22
N GLY A 79 -6.70 4.86 6.81
CA GLY A 79 -6.40 6.23 7.19
C GLY A 79 -5.28 6.35 8.23
N LEU A 80 -5.07 5.34 9.09
CA LEU A 80 -3.96 5.32 10.04
C LEU A 80 -2.62 5.05 9.34
N LYS A 81 -2.60 4.23 8.29
CA LYS A 81 -1.42 4.10 7.42
C LYS A 81 -1.16 5.40 6.68
N LEU A 82 -2.22 6.01 6.15
CA LEU A 82 -2.12 7.30 5.47
C LEU A 82 -1.58 8.38 6.41
N LEU A 83 -2.02 8.43 7.68
CA LEU A 83 -1.47 9.30 8.72
C LEU A 83 0.05 9.10 8.86
N LYS A 84 0.52 7.85 9.00
CA LYS A 84 1.97 7.55 9.12
C LYS A 84 2.74 8.07 7.90
N VAL A 85 2.22 7.85 6.70
CA VAL A 85 2.82 8.33 5.44
C VAL A 85 2.86 9.87 5.39
N ILE A 86 1.76 10.53 5.75
CA ILE A 86 1.72 12.00 5.78
C ILE A 86 2.74 12.53 6.80
N LYS A 87 2.76 11.99 8.02
CA LYS A 87 3.70 12.44 9.07
C LYS A 87 5.15 12.16 8.73
N PHE A 88 5.44 11.09 8.03
CA PHE A 88 6.81 10.79 7.56
C PHE A 88 7.29 11.80 6.52
N ASN A 89 6.47 12.08 5.50
CA ASN A 89 6.85 12.98 4.39
C ASN A 89 6.63 14.47 4.70
N TYR A 90 5.68 14.78 5.59
CA TYR A 90 5.28 16.15 5.96
C TYR A 90 5.15 16.25 7.50
N PRO A 91 6.25 16.11 8.26
CA PRO A 91 6.21 16.02 9.73
C PRO A 91 5.61 17.25 10.40
N GLN A 92 5.66 18.41 9.73
CA GLN A 92 5.12 19.67 10.25
C GLN A 92 3.66 19.91 9.87
N LEU A 93 3.09 19.11 8.95
CA LEU A 93 1.69 19.25 8.54
C LEU A 93 0.80 18.68 9.65
N PRO A 94 -0.09 19.50 10.23
CA PRO A 94 -1.10 18.98 11.14
C PRO A 94 -2.05 18.01 10.44
N VAL A 95 -2.39 16.91 11.14
CA VAL A 95 -3.33 15.91 10.66
C VAL A 95 -4.42 15.67 11.69
N ILE A 96 -5.66 15.86 11.28
CA ILE A 96 -6.87 15.53 12.05
C ILE A 96 -7.41 14.21 11.52
N ILE A 97 -7.58 13.23 12.40
CA ILE A 97 -8.26 11.98 12.07
C ILE A 97 -9.74 12.10 12.37
N ILE A 98 -10.59 11.71 11.42
CA ILE A 98 -12.04 11.59 11.63
C ILE A 98 -12.47 10.12 11.55
N THR A 99 -13.44 9.73 12.40
CA THR A 99 -13.89 8.34 12.47
C THR A 99 -15.35 8.22 12.90
N GLY A 100 -16.05 7.20 12.40
CA GLY A 100 -17.41 6.87 12.82
C GLY A 100 -17.52 5.93 14.04
N HIS A 101 -16.39 5.36 14.53
CA HIS A 101 -16.38 4.44 15.67
C HIS A 101 -15.07 4.59 16.44
N GLY A 102 -15.14 5.20 17.61
CA GLY A 102 -14.02 5.23 18.55
C GLY A 102 -13.88 3.88 19.26
N SER A 103 -12.78 3.15 19.00
CA SER A 103 -12.34 2.09 19.90
C SER A 103 -11.02 2.52 20.57
N GLU A 104 -10.76 2.08 21.80
CA GLU A 104 -9.51 2.39 22.51
C GLU A 104 -8.27 1.98 21.69
N ALA A 105 -8.37 0.90 20.89
CA ALA A 105 -7.28 0.47 20.01
C ALA A 105 -6.99 1.47 18.88
N ILE A 106 -8.02 2.09 18.30
CA ILE A 106 -7.86 3.13 17.26
C ILE A 106 -7.26 4.41 17.86
N ALA A 107 -7.67 4.79 19.08
CA ALA A 107 -7.14 5.96 19.76
C ALA A 107 -5.63 5.82 20.05
N GLU A 108 -5.15 4.62 20.35
CA GLU A 108 -3.72 4.35 20.59
C GLU A 108 -2.89 4.48 19.31
N GLU A 109 -3.36 3.95 18.18
CA GLU A 109 -2.68 4.06 16.88
C GLU A 109 -2.78 5.47 16.28
N ALA A 110 -3.84 6.21 16.61
CA ALA A 110 -4.04 7.59 16.17
C ALA A 110 -3.21 8.63 16.96
N LYS A 111 -2.41 8.22 17.97
CA LYS A 111 -1.56 9.13 18.77
C LYS A 111 -0.58 9.99 17.95
N ALA A 112 -0.28 9.57 16.73
CA ALA A 112 0.54 10.35 15.80
C ALA A 112 -0.24 11.50 15.14
N ALA A 113 -1.57 11.53 15.22
CA ALA A 113 -2.40 12.65 14.75
C ALA A 113 -2.30 13.83 15.74
N ASP A 114 -2.47 15.04 15.23
CA ASP A 114 -2.47 16.26 16.06
C ASP A 114 -3.84 16.49 16.71
N ALA A 115 -4.91 15.94 16.10
CA ALA A 115 -6.24 15.92 16.70
C ALA A 115 -7.08 14.73 16.18
N TYR A 116 -8.14 14.45 16.92
CA TYR A 116 -9.08 13.38 16.64
C TYR A 116 -10.50 13.91 16.75
N LEU A 117 -11.38 13.54 15.80
CA LEU A 117 -12.77 13.99 15.76
C LEU A 117 -13.71 12.82 15.44
N GLU A 118 -14.73 12.64 16.25
CA GLU A 118 -15.69 11.54 16.08
C GLU A 118 -16.92 11.97 15.28
N LYS A 119 -17.33 11.17 14.30
CA LYS A 119 -18.56 11.38 13.53
C LYS A 119 -19.79 10.92 14.35
N PRO A 120 -20.89 11.70 14.41
CA PRO A 120 -21.09 13.01 13.78
C PRO A 120 -20.45 14.15 14.60
N PHE A 121 -19.83 15.11 13.91
CA PHE A 121 -19.18 16.26 14.53
C PHE A 121 -19.79 17.59 14.06
N ASP A 122 -19.58 18.65 14.84
CA ASP A 122 -19.99 20.00 14.50
C ASP A 122 -18.90 20.72 13.67
N MET A 123 -19.32 21.54 12.71
CA MET A 123 -18.39 22.37 11.92
C MET A 123 -17.69 23.42 12.76
N ASP A 124 -18.31 23.91 13.85
CA ASP A 124 -17.68 24.83 14.79
C ASP A 124 -16.55 24.14 15.57
N GLU A 125 -16.73 22.86 15.90
CA GLU A 125 -15.70 22.06 16.56
C GLU A 125 -14.50 21.81 15.64
N LEU A 126 -14.74 21.39 14.39
CA LEU A 126 -13.68 21.21 13.41
C LEU A 126 -12.91 22.50 13.13
N ALA A 127 -13.62 23.62 12.98
CA ALA A 127 -13.00 24.92 12.76
C ALA A 127 -12.16 25.37 13.97
N ARG A 128 -12.64 25.15 15.19
CA ARG A 128 -11.89 25.44 16.42
C ARG A 128 -10.59 24.62 16.48
N ILE A 129 -10.63 23.33 16.17
CA ILE A 129 -9.44 22.49 16.13
C ILE A 129 -8.46 23.02 15.06
N LEU A 130 -8.93 23.36 13.88
CA LEU A 130 -8.10 23.91 12.80
C LEU A 130 -7.44 25.26 13.18
N ASP A 131 -8.13 26.11 13.94
CA ASP A 131 -7.58 27.39 14.43
C ASP A 131 -6.55 27.18 15.56
N GLU A 132 -6.68 26.11 16.36
CA GLU A 132 -5.74 25.73 17.42
C GLU A 132 -4.47 25.05 16.87
N LEU A 133 -4.57 24.38 15.72
CA LEU A 133 -3.47 23.70 15.04
C LEU A 133 -2.71 24.69 14.15
N GLU A 134 -1.92 25.59 14.76
CA GLU A 134 -1.01 26.44 13.98
C GLU A 134 0.02 25.59 13.24
N PRO A 135 0.24 25.79 11.91
CA PRO A 135 1.32 25.14 11.19
C PRO A 135 2.65 25.56 11.83
N LYS A 136 3.35 24.61 12.42
CA LYS A 136 4.73 24.83 12.86
C LYS A 136 5.51 25.26 11.62
N ALA A 137 6.11 26.46 11.66
CA ALA A 137 6.72 27.16 10.52
C ALA A 137 7.38 26.20 9.53
N ALA A 138 6.96 26.29 8.27
CA ALA A 138 7.42 25.43 7.19
C ALA A 138 8.96 25.47 7.09
N GLY A 139 9.60 24.52 7.75
CA GLY A 139 10.97 24.15 7.42
C GLY A 139 10.90 23.56 6.01
N THR A 140 11.63 24.15 5.09
CA THR A 140 11.93 23.54 3.81
C THR A 140 12.36 22.11 4.08
N ALA A 141 11.60 21.14 3.58
CA ALA A 141 12.01 19.75 3.62
C ALA A 141 13.35 19.68 2.88
N GLU A 142 14.44 19.54 3.64
CA GLU A 142 15.72 19.16 3.07
C GLU A 142 15.49 17.82 2.37
N GLU A 143 15.83 17.78 1.09
CA GLU A 143 15.86 16.55 0.32
C GLU A 143 16.72 15.56 1.12
N ALA A 144 16.10 14.47 1.58
CA ALA A 144 16.86 13.35 2.12
C ALA A 144 17.84 12.89 1.02
N PRO A 145 19.13 12.67 1.35
CA PRO A 145 20.13 12.31 0.36
C PRO A 145 19.71 11.03 -0.35
N ARG A 146 19.64 11.08 -1.67
CA ARG A 146 19.50 9.88 -2.50
C ARG A 146 20.85 9.15 -2.50
N GLU A 147 21.15 8.42 -1.44
CA GLU A 147 22.20 7.40 -1.47
C GLU A 147 21.60 6.12 -2.03
N GLY A 148 21.68 6.00 -3.34
CA GLY A 148 21.58 4.73 -4.02
C GLY A 148 22.79 3.88 -3.68
N THR A 149 22.68 3.03 -2.70
CA THR A 149 23.57 1.87 -2.62
C THR A 149 23.15 0.93 -3.73
N GLU A 150 23.95 0.86 -4.81
CA GLU A 150 23.89 -0.21 -5.79
C GLU A 150 24.15 -1.54 -5.06
N LYS A 151 23.07 -2.19 -4.59
CA LYS A 151 23.12 -3.62 -4.28
C LYS A 151 23.33 -4.34 -5.60
N LYS A 152 24.33 -5.24 -5.69
CA LYS A 152 24.51 -6.15 -6.82
C LYS A 152 23.16 -6.75 -7.17
N GLY A 153 22.66 -6.42 -8.38
CA GLY A 153 21.31 -6.78 -8.78
C GLY A 153 21.12 -8.29 -8.76
N SER A 154 20.20 -8.75 -7.97
CA SER A 154 19.61 -10.09 -8.09
C SER A 154 18.23 -9.93 -8.73
N VAL A 155 17.85 -10.92 -9.54
CA VAL A 155 16.53 -11.02 -10.16
C VAL A 155 15.73 -12.11 -9.47
N SER A 156 14.41 -12.00 -9.52
CA SER A 156 13.50 -12.98 -8.91
C SER A 156 12.46 -13.47 -9.92
N MET A 157 12.02 -14.71 -9.76
CA MET A 157 10.89 -15.29 -10.49
C MET A 157 10.00 -16.09 -9.56
N TYR A 158 8.70 -15.96 -9.73
CA TYR A 158 7.79 -16.97 -9.20
C TYR A 158 7.83 -18.22 -10.06
N ALA A 159 7.90 -19.39 -9.42
CA ALA A 159 7.77 -20.68 -10.08
C ALA A 159 6.54 -21.40 -9.50
N MET A 160 5.57 -21.64 -10.38
CA MET A 160 4.36 -22.39 -10.09
C MET A 160 4.60 -23.83 -10.48
N VAL A 161 4.63 -24.75 -9.49
CA VAL A 161 5.01 -26.14 -9.69
C VAL A 161 3.82 -27.06 -9.52
N SER A 162 3.60 -27.96 -10.50
CA SER A 162 2.64 -29.06 -10.40
C SER A 162 3.39 -30.37 -10.10
N ILE A 163 2.81 -31.16 -9.22
CA ILE A 163 3.33 -32.48 -8.83
C ILE A 163 2.44 -33.58 -9.40
N ASP A 164 3.05 -34.59 -10.02
CA ASP A 164 2.34 -35.69 -10.69
C ASP A 164 1.53 -36.57 -9.75
N ASN A 165 2.01 -36.70 -8.49
CA ASN A 165 1.38 -37.54 -7.48
C ASN A 165 1.62 -36.97 -6.09
N ASN A 166 0.57 -36.87 -5.27
CA ASN A 166 0.63 -36.40 -3.89
C ASN A 166 1.67 -37.14 -3.02
N ALA A 167 2.00 -38.40 -3.36
CA ALA A 167 3.03 -39.13 -2.66
C ALA A 167 4.43 -38.53 -2.83
N HIS A 168 4.67 -37.76 -3.91
CA HIS A 168 5.92 -37.09 -4.19
C HIS A 168 5.96 -35.63 -3.64
N LEU A 169 4.81 -35.08 -3.29
CA LEU A 169 4.68 -33.67 -2.88
C LEU A 169 5.59 -33.33 -1.70
N LEU A 170 5.60 -34.18 -0.68
CA LEU A 170 6.39 -33.95 0.53
C LEU A 170 7.91 -34.05 0.27
N GLU A 171 8.34 -34.97 -0.60
CA GLU A 171 9.76 -35.08 -0.98
C GLU A 171 10.20 -33.87 -1.81
N ALA A 172 9.38 -33.48 -2.79
CA ALA A 172 9.65 -32.31 -3.62
C ALA A 172 9.68 -31.02 -2.78
N TYR A 173 8.68 -30.84 -1.90
CA TYR A 173 8.62 -29.69 -0.99
C TYR A 173 9.89 -29.58 -0.14
N ARG A 174 10.34 -30.66 0.51
CA ARG A 174 11.55 -30.60 1.34
C ARG A 174 12.80 -30.24 0.57
N LYS A 175 12.99 -30.80 -0.65
CA LYS A 175 14.14 -30.48 -1.49
C LYS A 175 14.14 -29.00 -1.91
N LEU A 176 12.98 -28.48 -2.29
CA LEU A 176 12.83 -27.10 -2.73
C LEU A 176 12.92 -26.10 -1.57
N TYR A 177 12.34 -26.44 -0.42
CA TYR A 177 12.36 -25.56 0.76
C TYR A 177 13.78 -25.25 1.27
N PHE A 178 14.70 -26.21 1.19
CA PHE A 178 16.09 -26.04 1.62
C PHE A 178 17.05 -25.65 0.50
N HIS A 179 16.53 -25.35 -0.68
CA HIS A 179 17.36 -24.98 -1.82
C HIS A 179 17.83 -23.52 -1.69
N GLU A 180 19.14 -23.27 -1.89
CA GLU A 180 19.76 -21.95 -1.66
C GLU A 180 19.18 -20.82 -2.50
N ASN A 181 18.68 -21.10 -3.72
CA ASN A 181 18.07 -20.13 -4.61
C ASN A 181 16.54 -19.96 -4.39
N VAL A 182 15.95 -20.67 -3.44
CA VAL A 182 14.54 -20.59 -3.11
C VAL A 182 14.34 -19.72 -1.88
N LEU A 183 13.78 -18.54 -2.06
CA LEU A 183 13.45 -17.61 -0.97
C LEU A 183 12.20 -18.05 -0.21
N TYR A 184 11.17 -18.43 -0.95
CA TYR A 184 9.90 -18.92 -0.41
C TYR A 184 9.49 -20.20 -1.12
N CYS A 185 8.93 -21.14 -0.37
CA CYS A 185 8.37 -22.39 -0.87
C CYS A 185 7.10 -22.69 -0.08
N ASP A 186 5.96 -22.44 -0.71
CA ASP A 186 4.66 -22.66 -0.10
C ASP A 186 3.89 -23.74 -0.84
N ALA A 187 3.30 -24.66 -0.10
CA ALA A 187 2.32 -25.58 -0.63
C ALA A 187 0.98 -24.89 -0.75
N VAL A 188 0.31 -25.07 -1.89
CA VAL A 188 -0.93 -24.36 -2.20
C VAL A 188 -2.01 -25.33 -2.68
N ARG A 189 -3.25 -24.85 -2.66
CA ARG A 189 -4.39 -25.57 -3.23
C ARG A 189 -4.81 -24.90 -4.54
N GLY A 190 -4.90 -25.67 -5.62
CA GLY A 190 -5.34 -25.16 -6.93
C GLY A 190 -4.84 -25.99 -8.11
N ASN A 191 -4.50 -25.32 -9.21
CA ASN A 191 -3.92 -25.98 -10.40
C ASN A 191 -2.45 -26.32 -10.23
N TYR A 192 -1.81 -25.72 -9.22
CA TYR A 192 -0.44 -25.97 -8.85
C TYR A 192 -0.40 -26.47 -7.41
N ASP A 193 0.64 -27.16 -7.05
CA ASP A 193 0.83 -27.74 -5.73
C ASP A 193 1.81 -26.94 -4.88
N LEU A 194 2.79 -26.26 -5.53
CA LEU A 194 3.76 -25.39 -4.86
C LEU A 194 3.89 -24.06 -5.58
N VAL A 195 4.12 -23.03 -4.80
CA VAL A 195 4.56 -21.70 -5.25
C VAL A 195 5.93 -21.42 -4.66
N LEU A 196 6.90 -21.12 -5.52
CA LEU A 196 8.25 -20.77 -5.14
C LEU A 196 8.54 -19.32 -5.52
N LEU A 197 9.34 -18.62 -4.73
CA LEU A 197 10.05 -17.43 -5.17
C LEU A 197 11.53 -17.78 -5.31
N LEU A 198 12.01 -17.76 -6.54
CA LEU A 198 13.40 -18.06 -6.91
C LEU A 198 14.20 -16.77 -7.03
N GLN A 199 15.47 -16.79 -6.64
CA GLN A 199 16.37 -15.66 -6.77
C GLN A 199 17.75 -16.12 -7.26
N ALA A 200 18.28 -15.38 -8.26
CA ALA A 200 19.66 -15.56 -8.75
C ALA A 200 20.20 -14.23 -9.32
N PRO A 201 21.49 -14.12 -9.67
CA PRO A 201 22.05 -12.94 -10.30
C PRO A 201 21.39 -12.56 -11.63
N THR A 202 20.96 -13.56 -12.41
CA THR A 202 20.34 -13.36 -13.73
C THR A 202 19.13 -14.27 -13.95
N PHE A 203 18.25 -13.87 -14.87
CA PHE A 203 17.12 -14.71 -15.28
C PHE A 203 17.56 -16.01 -15.99
N ASP A 204 18.69 -15.98 -16.70
CA ASP A 204 19.24 -17.18 -17.35
C ASP A 204 19.67 -18.22 -16.31
N GLU A 205 20.27 -17.79 -15.21
CA GLU A 205 20.63 -18.70 -14.10
C GLU A 205 19.39 -19.31 -13.44
N ILE A 206 18.31 -18.55 -13.27
CA ILE A 206 17.04 -19.10 -12.76
C ILE A 206 16.46 -20.13 -13.75
N ASN A 207 16.48 -19.83 -15.04
CA ASN A 207 16.00 -20.77 -16.06
C ASN A 207 16.85 -22.06 -16.06
N GLU A 208 18.17 -21.93 -15.97
CA GLU A 208 19.08 -23.08 -15.88
C GLU A 208 18.82 -23.92 -14.62
N LEU A 209 18.64 -23.28 -13.46
CA LEU A 209 18.26 -23.92 -12.21
C LEU A 209 16.96 -24.73 -12.36
N VAL A 210 15.93 -24.11 -12.96
CA VAL A 210 14.64 -24.77 -13.15
C VAL A 210 14.79 -26.00 -14.06
N GLU A 211 15.50 -25.89 -15.16
CA GLU A 211 15.66 -27.01 -16.12
C GLU A 211 16.54 -28.13 -15.57
N LYS A 212 17.64 -27.83 -14.88
CA LYS A 212 18.60 -28.84 -14.45
C LYS A 212 18.27 -29.45 -13.08
N GLU A 213 17.70 -28.65 -12.18
CA GLU A 213 17.56 -29.06 -10.79
C GLU A 213 16.09 -29.24 -10.39
N ILE A 214 15.22 -28.21 -10.62
CA ILE A 214 13.84 -28.29 -10.14
C ILE A 214 13.04 -29.33 -10.92
N LYS A 215 13.10 -29.33 -12.26
CA LYS A 215 12.41 -30.32 -13.09
C LYS A 215 12.97 -31.74 -12.94
N ALA A 216 14.21 -31.90 -12.47
CA ALA A 216 14.81 -33.19 -12.18
C ALA A 216 14.33 -33.81 -10.84
N ILE A 217 13.64 -33.04 -10.00
CA ILE A 217 13.07 -33.56 -8.75
C ILE A 217 11.95 -34.54 -9.09
N ARG A 218 12.02 -35.72 -8.49
CA ARG A 218 10.99 -36.75 -8.68
C ARG A 218 9.61 -36.21 -8.31
N GLY A 219 8.66 -36.34 -9.22
CA GLY A 219 7.29 -35.92 -9.04
C GLY A 219 6.97 -34.54 -9.59
N VAL A 220 7.95 -33.72 -9.93
CA VAL A 220 7.71 -32.44 -10.63
C VAL A 220 7.23 -32.74 -12.06
N ALA A 221 5.97 -32.34 -12.35
CA ALA A 221 5.34 -32.56 -13.65
C ALA A 221 5.47 -31.34 -14.57
N GLU A 222 5.22 -30.16 -14.01
CA GLU A 222 5.24 -28.89 -14.75
C GLU A 222 5.76 -27.75 -13.87
N VAL A 223 6.49 -26.83 -14.47
CA VAL A 223 6.93 -25.57 -13.84
C VAL A 223 6.59 -24.41 -14.75
N SER A 224 5.79 -23.47 -14.27
CA SER A 224 5.46 -22.22 -14.94
C SER A 224 6.15 -21.07 -14.27
N LEU A 225 6.86 -20.24 -15.02
CA LEU A 225 7.67 -19.14 -14.50
C LEU A 225 7.01 -17.79 -14.75
N LEU A 226 7.09 -16.90 -13.75
CA LEU A 226 6.64 -15.53 -13.81
C LEU A 226 7.79 -14.63 -13.33
N PRO A 227 8.55 -13.99 -14.25
CA PRO A 227 9.60 -13.05 -13.86
C PRO A 227 9.03 -11.87 -13.06
N VAL A 228 9.67 -11.56 -11.94
CA VAL A 228 9.36 -10.35 -11.18
C VAL A 228 10.05 -9.18 -11.87
N GLY A 229 9.26 -8.17 -12.24
CA GLY A 229 9.71 -6.98 -12.93
C GLY A 229 9.47 -5.71 -12.11
N THR A 230 9.93 -4.61 -12.63
CA THR A 230 9.62 -3.29 -12.10
C THR A 230 8.54 -2.66 -12.96
N PRO A 231 7.37 -2.34 -12.41
CA PRO A 231 6.34 -1.69 -13.20
C PRO A 231 6.82 -0.29 -13.64
N MET A 232 6.60 0.04 -14.92
CA MET A 232 6.91 1.38 -15.43
C MET A 232 5.76 2.32 -15.09
N PHE A 233 5.86 2.98 -13.95
CA PHE A 233 4.91 4.02 -13.51
C PHE A 233 5.50 5.41 -13.72
N GLY A 234 4.62 6.41 -13.81
CA GLY A 234 5.04 7.81 -13.75
C GLY A 234 5.71 8.12 -12.40
N ASP A 235 6.64 9.09 -12.40
CA ASP A 235 7.45 9.45 -11.23
C ASP A 235 6.62 9.69 -9.95
N ASN A 236 5.40 10.19 -10.10
CA ASN A 236 4.50 10.43 -8.97
C ASN A 236 4.14 9.15 -8.21
N VAL A 237 3.76 8.10 -8.93
CA VAL A 237 3.35 6.82 -8.32
C VAL A 237 4.55 6.12 -7.70
N VAL A 238 5.70 6.13 -8.38
CA VAL A 238 6.95 5.57 -7.84
C VAL A 238 7.34 6.27 -6.54
N ASN A 239 7.28 7.61 -6.51
CA ASN A 239 7.62 8.38 -5.32
C ASN A 239 6.65 8.12 -4.15
N ILE A 240 5.35 7.96 -4.44
CA ILE A 240 4.35 7.64 -3.41
C ILE A 240 4.60 6.25 -2.84
N ILE A 241 4.79 5.23 -3.68
CA ILE A 241 5.07 3.87 -3.22
C ILE A 241 6.33 3.86 -2.36
N GLY A 242 7.44 4.43 -2.84
CA GLY A 242 8.68 4.49 -2.07
C GLY A 242 8.57 5.28 -0.76
N SER A 243 7.74 6.33 -0.73
CA SER A 243 7.47 7.09 0.50
C SER A 243 6.67 6.27 1.52
N VAL A 244 5.71 5.50 1.04
CA VAL A 244 4.90 4.62 1.89
C VAL A 244 5.75 3.48 2.45
N ASP A 245 6.60 2.86 1.63
CA ASP A 245 7.48 1.78 2.07
C ASP A 245 8.42 2.22 3.18
N LYS A 246 9.07 3.38 2.99
CA LYS A 246 9.92 3.98 4.02
C LYS A 246 9.13 4.30 5.30
N ALA A 247 7.95 4.92 5.17
CA ALA A 247 7.12 5.28 6.31
C ALA A 247 6.59 4.07 7.10
N LEU A 248 6.41 2.94 6.43
CA LEU A 248 5.95 1.68 7.03
C LEU A 248 7.10 0.73 7.41
N GLY A 249 8.37 1.12 7.16
CA GLY A 249 9.54 0.29 7.44
C GLY A 249 9.65 -0.95 6.57
N ARG A 250 9.02 -0.97 5.39
CA ARG A 250 9.05 -2.12 4.48
C ARG A 250 10.41 -2.30 3.80
N ASP A 251 11.20 -1.24 3.69
CA ASP A 251 12.55 -1.26 3.10
C ASP A 251 13.60 -1.90 4.03
N GLU A 252 13.34 -2.06 5.32
CA GLU A 252 14.29 -2.58 6.32
C GLU A 252 14.08 -4.06 6.63
N GLY A 253 13.72 -4.88 5.66
CA GLY A 253 13.58 -6.33 5.81
C GLY A 253 12.92 -6.77 7.12
N GLU A 254 11.72 -7.34 7.01
CA GLU A 254 10.96 -7.98 8.08
C GLU A 254 11.14 -7.39 9.50
N SER A 255 10.50 -6.26 9.77
CA SER A 255 10.25 -5.88 11.16
C SER A 255 9.26 -6.91 11.72
N GLU A 256 9.71 -7.62 12.75
CA GLU A 256 8.88 -8.45 13.64
C GLU A 256 7.73 -7.60 14.22
N ALA A 257 6.72 -7.31 13.39
CA ALA A 257 5.54 -6.61 13.82
C ALA A 257 4.64 -7.60 14.56
N SER A 258 4.75 -7.51 15.89
CA SER A 258 3.81 -7.97 16.92
C SER A 258 3.18 -9.35 16.69
N GLN A 259 3.79 -10.29 17.37
CA GLN A 259 3.23 -11.57 17.79
C GLN A 259 1.96 -11.38 18.64
N THR A 260 0.84 -11.13 18.02
CA THR A 260 -0.43 -11.58 18.55
C THR A 260 -0.81 -12.84 17.77
N ALA A 261 -0.49 -13.98 18.36
CA ALA A 261 -0.70 -15.32 17.84
C ALA A 261 -2.20 -15.66 17.68
N ARG A 262 -2.84 -15.11 16.64
CA ARG A 262 -3.99 -15.75 16.00
C ARG A 262 -3.46 -16.36 14.72
N GLN A 263 -3.69 -17.67 14.52
CA GLN A 263 -3.34 -18.36 13.28
C GLN A 263 -3.86 -17.53 12.09
N ARG A 264 -2.95 -16.85 11.40
CA ARG A 264 -3.28 -16.08 10.21
C ARG A 264 -3.14 -17.01 9.01
N ILE A 265 -4.16 -17.03 8.17
CA ILE A 265 -4.19 -17.80 6.94
C ILE A 265 -3.64 -16.92 5.82
N SER A 266 -2.93 -17.50 4.88
CA SER A 266 -2.37 -16.77 3.74
C SER A 266 -2.80 -17.39 2.42
N SER A 267 -2.87 -16.57 1.37
CA SER A 267 -3.16 -16.99 0.00
C SER A 267 -2.32 -16.18 -0.98
N TYR A 268 -1.83 -16.82 -2.03
CA TYR A 268 -1.41 -16.09 -3.22
C TYR A 268 -2.64 -15.73 -4.06
N VAL A 269 -2.66 -14.49 -4.54
CA VAL A 269 -3.69 -13.99 -5.45
C VAL A 269 -3.01 -13.42 -6.68
N MET A 270 -3.28 -14.03 -7.83
CA MET A 270 -2.71 -13.62 -9.11
C MET A 270 -3.75 -12.89 -9.95
N LEU A 271 -3.40 -11.69 -10.40
CA LEU A 271 -4.28 -10.87 -11.21
C LEU A 271 -3.71 -10.69 -12.62
N GLU A 272 -4.61 -10.77 -13.61
CA GLU A 272 -4.40 -10.29 -14.97
C GLU A 272 -5.03 -8.90 -15.05
N VAL A 273 -4.20 -7.86 -15.19
CA VAL A 273 -4.60 -6.45 -15.20
C VAL A 273 -4.26 -5.83 -16.56
N GLU A 274 -5.16 -5.03 -17.13
CA GLU A 274 -4.89 -4.26 -18.34
C GLU A 274 -3.69 -3.34 -18.13
N LYS A 275 -2.74 -3.33 -19.09
CA LYS A 275 -1.48 -2.57 -18.96
C LYS A 275 -1.73 -1.07 -18.80
N GLU A 276 -2.71 -0.54 -19.52
CA GLU A 276 -3.09 0.87 -19.50
C GLU A 276 -3.74 1.30 -18.18
N LYS A 277 -4.28 0.33 -17.42
CA LYS A 277 -4.91 0.56 -16.11
C LYS A 277 -3.99 0.25 -14.94
N MET A 278 -2.84 -0.36 -15.19
CA MET A 278 -1.92 -0.82 -14.15
C MET A 278 -1.52 0.29 -13.17
N GLU A 279 -1.19 1.48 -13.69
CA GLU A 279 -0.77 2.61 -12.86
C GLU A 279 -1.86 3.08 -11.88
N ALA A 280 -3.13 2.95 -12.27
CA ALA A 280 -4.26 3.30 -11.40
C ALA A 280 -4.62 2.20 -10.41
N ILE A 281 -4.46 0.92 -10.80
CA ILE A 281 -4.87 -0.24 -10.01
C ILE A 281 -3.80 -0.66 -9.01
N TYR A 282 -2.53 -0.68 -9.41
CA TYR A 282 -1.44 -1.22 -8.61
C TYR A 282 -1.35 -0.61 -7.20
N PRO A 283 -1.44 0.71 -7.01
CA PRO A 283 -1.43 1.29 -5.66
C PRO A 283 -2.59 0.82 -4.78
N THR A 284 -3.79 0.65 -5.36
CA THR A 284 -4.96 0.14 -4.61
C THR A 284 -4.74 -1.30 -4.11
N LEU A 285 -4.11 -2.14 -4.93
CA LEU A 285 -3.71 -3.49 -4.52
C LEU A 285 -2.61 -3.44 -3.46
N TYR A 286 -1.57 -2.66 -3.72
CA TYR A 286 -0.37 -2.54 -2.89
C TYR A 286 -0.66 -2.05 -1.47
N PHE A 287 -1.56 -1.09 -1.31
CA PHE A 287 -1.90 -0.50 -0.02
C PHE A 287 -3.02 -1.22 0.74
N ASN A 288 -3.63 -2.25 0.15
CA ASN A 288 -4.65 -3.01 0.85
C ASN A 288 -4.12 -3.65 2.13
N ASN A 289 -4.90 -3.59 3.22
CA ASN A 289 -4.48 -4.03 4.56
C ASN A 289 -4.18 -5.53 4.66
N GLN A 290 -4.78 -6.34 3.80
CA GLN A 290 -4.56 -7.78 3.75
C GLN A 290 -3.39 -8.17 2.84
N VAL A 291 -2.88 -7.25 2.03
CA VAL A 291 -1.74 -7.50 1.14
C VAL A 291 -0.44 -7.32 1.91
N VAL A 292 0.29 -8.41 2.02
CA VAL A 292 1.63 -8.47 2.65
C VAL A 292 2.71 -8.14 1.65
N ASN A 293 2.57 -8.68 0.43
CA ASN A 293 3.47 -8.42 -0.69
C ASN A 293 2.67 -8.24 -1.98
N CYS A 294 3.15 -7.35 -2.86
CA CYS A 294 2.54 -7.05 -4.14
C CYS A 294 3.65 -6.91 -5.19
N ASP A 295 3.82 -7.93 -6.01
CA ASP A 295 4.83 -7.96 -7.05
C ASP A 295 4.20 -7.77 -8.43
N TYR A 296 4.83 -6.91 -9.24
CA TYR A 296 4.59 -6.87 -10.67
C TYR A 296 5.36 -8.01 -11.35
N THR A 297 4.73 -8.71 -12.29
CA THR A 297 5.36 -9.81 -13.03
C THR A 297 5.19 -9.65 -14.53
N GLU A 298 6.16 -10.17 -15.29
CA GLU A 298 6.12 -10.19 -16.74
C GLU A 298 5.43 -11.48 -17.21
N GLY A 299 4.13 -11.40 -17.44
CA GLY A 299 3.36 -12.56 -17.88
C GLY A 299 1.88 -12.24 -18.05
N ARG A 300 1.09 -13.30 -18.22
CA ARG A 300 -0.36 -13.16 -18.34
C ARG A 300 -0.97 -12.65 -17.03
N PHE A 301 -0.60 -13.26 -15.90
CA PHE A 301 -0.87 -12.72 -14.59
C PHE A 301 0.27 -11.76 -14.27
N ASN A 302 -0.01 -10.48 -14.31
CA ASN A 302 1.01 -9.44 -14.21
C ASN A 302 1.05 -8.77 -12.83
N VAL A 303 0.26 -9.24 -11.88
CA VAL A 303 0.37 -8.91 -10.46
C VAL A 303 0.23 -10.18 -9.63
N VAL A 304 1.15 -10.38 -8.69
CA VAL A 304 1.11 -11.44 -7.70
C VAL A 304 1.05 -10.81 -6.31
N LEU A 305 0.00 -11.15 -5.57
CA LEU A 305 -0.18 -10.71 -4.19
C LEU A 305 0.05 -11.89 -3.25
N LEU A 306 0.74 -11.66 -2.14
CA LEU A 306 0.63 -12.47 -0.95
C LEU A 306 -0.35 -11.79 -0.01
N MET A 307 -1.50 -12.40 0.22
CA MET A 307 -2.54 -11.88 1.10
C MET A 307 -2.59 -12.66 2.41
N ARG A 308 -2.98 -11.97 3.49
CA ARG A 308 -3.12 -12.55 4.83
C ARG A 308 -4.45 -12.15 5.44
N GLY A 309 -5.14 -13.09 6.06
CA GLY A 309 -6.43 -12.88 6.72
C GLY A 309 -6.63 -13.78 7.93
N THR A 310 -7.76 -13.63 8.61
CA THR A 310 -8.18 -14.49 9.73
C THR A 310 -8.85 -15.78 9.23
N SER A 311 -9.33 -15.77 7.97
CA SER A 311 -9.93 -16.93 7.29
C SER A 311 -9.78 -16.80 5.77
N PHE A 312 -9.83 -17.92 5.05
CA PHE A 312 -9.87 -17.90 3.57
C PHE A 312 -11.11 -17.18 3.05
N ALA A 313 -12.24 -17.28 3.74
CA ALA A 313 -13.47 -16.58 3.37
C ALA A 313 -13.31 -15.04 3.41
N GLU A 314 -12.55 -14.53 4.37
CA GLU A 314 -12.24 -13.11 4.47
C GLU A 314 -11.39 -12.63 3.30
N ILE A 315 -10.35 -13.39 2.94
CA ILE A 315 -9.50 -13.09 1.77
C ILE A 315 -10.34 -13.11 0.49
N GLU A 316 -11.12 -14.19 0.28
CA GLU A 316 -12.02 -14.32 -0.88
C GLU A 316 -13.03 -13.16 -0.97
N GLN A 317 -13.57 -12.71 0.16
CA GLN A 317 -14.48 -11.58 0.20
C GLN A 317 -13.81 -10.29 -0.24
N THR A 318 -12.58 -10.03 0.22
CA THR A 318 -11.79 -8.86 -0.20
C THR A 318 -11.47 -8.92 -1.69
N VAL A 319 -11.02 -10.07 -2.18
CA VAL A 319 -10.76 -10.28 -3.61
C VAL A 319 -12.01 -10.00 -4.44
N ARG A 320 -13.15 -10.54 -4.02
CA ARG A 320 -14.42 -10.39 -4.73
C ARG A 320 -14.97 -8.98 -4.70
N ASN A 321 -14.93 -8.31 -3.54
CA ASN A 321 -15.58 -7.02 -3.34
C ASN A 321 -14.69 -5.83 -3.70
N SER A 322 -13.37 -5.97 -3.54
CA SER A 322 -12.44 -4.86 -3.75
C SER A 322 -11.64 -5.01 -5.04
N PHE A 323 -11.09 -6.20 -5.34
CA PHE A 323 -10.19 -6.34 -6.48
C PHE A 323 -10.91 -6.68 -7.79
N LYS A 324 -11.89 -7.60 -7.74
CA LYS A 324 -12.64 -8.02 -8.93
C LYS A 324 -13.53 -6.90 -9.50
N THR A 325 -13.85 -5.90 -8.71
CA THR A 325 -14.68 -4.75 -9.10
C THR A 325 -13.86 -3.62 -9.73
N LEU A 326 -12.52 -3.68 -9.66
CA LEU A 326 -11.66 -2.67 -10.28
C LEU A 326 -11.74 -2.76 -11.81
N ASP A 327 -12.00 -1.61 -12.43
CA ASP A 327 -12.03 -1.49 -13.89
C ASP A 327 -10.62 -1.72 -14.46
N GLY A 328 -10.46 -2.74 -15.28
CA GLY A 328 -9.18 -3.18 -15.84
C GLY A 328 -8.63 -4.48 -15.23
N VAL A 329 -9.26 -5.04 -14.20
CA VAL A 329 -8.95 -6.40 -13.71
C VAL A 329 -9.69 -7.42 -14.57
N LEU A 330 -8.95 -8.18 -15.38
CA LEU A 330 -9.50 -9.13 -16.34
C LEU A 330 -9.74 -10.50 -15.73
N ARG A 331 -8.82 -10.97 -14.90
CA ARG A 331 -8.87 -12.30 -14.26
C ARG A 331 -8.20 -12.28 -12.90
N ILE A 332 -8.70 -13.14 -12.02
CA ILE A 332 -8.11 -13.41 -10.71
C ILE A 332 -8.04 -14.92 -10.51
N LYS A 333 -6.92 -15.37 -9.92
CA LYS A 333 -6.75 -16.73 -9.42
C LYS A 333 -6.25 -16.68 -7.98
N GLU A 334 -6.84 -17.50 -7.15
CA GLU A 334 -6.50 -17.61 -5.73
C GLU A 334 -5.88 -18.98 -5.46
N TYR A 335 -4.78 -19.00 -4.70
CA TYR A 335 -4.05 -20.17 -4.28
C TYR A 335 -3.89 -20.15 -2.76
N PRO A 336 -4.84 -20.71 -2.02
CA PRO A 336 -4.75 -20.84 -0.57
C PRO A 336 -3.49 -21.61 -0.17
N ILE A 337 -2.69 -21.05 0.74
CA ILE A 337 -1.51 -21.72 1.28
C ILE A 337 -1.98 -22.77 2.29
N ILE A 338 -1.45 -23.97 2.18
CA ILE A 338 -1.75 -25.10 3.06
C ILE A 338 -0.51 -25.52 3.85
N THR A 339 -0.71 -25.93 5.08
CA THR A 339 0.36 -26.50 5.92
C THR A 339 0.49 -27.99 5.60
N LEU A 340 1.67 -28.42 5.16
CA LEU A 340 1.97 -29.83 4.90
C LEU A 340 2.39 -30.59 6.17
N PHE A 341 2.74 -29.87 7.23
CA PHE A 341 3.12 -30.42 8.52
C PHE A 341 2.31 -29.74 9.62
N GLU A 342 1.66 -30.54 10.47
CA GLU A 342 1.28 -30.08 11.79
C GLU A 342 2.52 -30.14 12.67
N ALA A 343 2.83 -29.02 13.33
CA ALA A 343 3.98 -28.89 14.23
C ALA A 343 3.78 -29.70 15.52
#